data_9aa747e37dc0e92e42bcda974cae7623
#
_entry.id   9aa747e37dc0e92e42bcda974cae7623
#
_cell.length_a   1.000
_cell.length_b   1.000
_cell.length_c   1.000
_cell.angle_alpha   90.00
_cell.angle_beta   90.00
_cell.angle_gamma   90.00
#
_symmetry.space_group_name_H-M   'P 1'
#
loop_
_entity.id
_entity.type
_entity.pdbx_description
1 polymer ?
#
loop_
_entity_poly.entity_id
_entity_poly.type
_entity_poly.pdbx_seq_one_letter_code
_entity_poly.pdbx_strand_id
1 'polypeptide(L)'
;IVSIHTRDQRDTMKIIKTFYLKFPQFRWITFRDMRGINQEEFSEYLRDAFVSVWVDDTSGFGTYPLESMASRTPVIGKVPNMKPDWMDEKNGVWTYEANNIVDILAEFVQNWLEDNISDQLYDEGLKTASKFMDEDKFKGTVAETFQNYINVRLENFEGQLNKLKVEEVE
;
A
#
# COMPACT_ATOMS: atom_id res chain seq x y z
N ILE A 1 11.28 8.41 13.79
CA ILE A 1 11.61 8.06 12.39
C ILE A 1 10.34 8.10 11.56
N VAL A 2 10.41 8.64 10.34
CA VAL A 2 9.39 8.54 9.30
C VAL A 2 9.93 7.59 8.23
N SER A 3 9.24 6.47 7.99
CA SER A 3 9.54 5.63 6.84
C SER A 3 8.90 6.23 5.58
N ILE A 4 9.58 6.21 4.45
CA ILE A 4 9.08 6.80 3.21
C ILE A 4 9.33 5.87 2.01
N HIS A 5 8.30 5.63 1.23
CA HIS A 5 8.37 4.91 -0.03
C HIS A 5 7.66 5.69 -1.13
N THR A 6 8.40 6.04 -2.15
CA THR A 6 7.86 6.65 -3.37
C THR A 6 8.34 5.87 -4.59
N ARG A 7 7.62 5.95 -5.69
CA ARG A 7 8.03 5.30 -6.93
C ARG A 7 9.33 5.88 -7.48
N ASP A 8 9.47 7.20 -7.44
CA ASP A 8 10.66 7.92 -7.93
C ASP A 8 11.45 8.53 -6.76
N GLN A 9 12.76 8.32 -6.75
CA GLN A 9 13.66 8.90 -5.76
C GLN A 9 13.58 10.44 -5.69
N ARG A 10 13.31 11.08 -6.81
CA ARG A 10 13.14 12.53 -6.87
C ARG A 10 11.97 12.99 -6.02
N ASP A 11 10.88 12.22 -5.98
CA ASP A 11 9.72 12.53 -5.15
C ASP A 11 10.05 12.40 -3.67
N THR A 12 10.78 11.34 -3.26
CA THR A 12 11.30 11.20 -1.90
C THR A 12 12.10 12.43 -1.50
N MET A 13 13.11 12.80 -2.31
CA MET A 13 13.98 13.93 -2.02
C MET A 13 13.21 15.26 -2.00
N LYS A 14 12.24 15.44 -2.88
CA LYS A 14 11.37 16.61 -2.92
C LYS A 14 10.55 16.74 -1.64
N ILE A 15 9.91 15.65 -1.20
CA ILE A 15 9.11 15.62 0.03
C ILE A 15 9.98 15.96 1.24
N ILE A 16 11.11 15.29 1.42
CA ILE A 16 12.02 15.49 2.55
C ILE A 16 12.55 16.93 2.58
N LYS A 17 13.04 17.42 1.45
CA LYS A 17 13.57 18.78 1.34
C LYS A 17 12.49 19.83 1.63
N THR A 18 11.30 19.66 1.06
CA THR A 18 10.19 20.60 1.26
C THR A 18 9.73 20.59 2.71
N PHE A 19 9.67 19.42 3.34
CA PHE A 19 9.31 19.29 4.75
C PHE A 19 10.27 20.07 5.66
N TYR A 20 11.57 19.86 5.52
CA TYR A 20 12.54 20.56 6.36
C TYR A 20 12.64 22.07 6.08
N LEU A 21 12.35 22.51 4.84
CA LEU A 21 12.31 23.94 4.50
C LEU A 21 11.07 24.62 5.08
N LYS A 22 9.93 23.95 5.00
CA LYS A 22 8.63 24.51 5.42
C LYS A 22 8.43 24.43 6.92
N PHE A 23 8.96 23.38 7.55
CA PHE A 23 8.80 23.07 8.97
C PHE A 23 10.14 22.85 9.68
N PRO A 24 10.97 23.91 9.82
CA PRO A 24 12.30 23.81 10.41
C PRO A 24 12.32 23.36 11.88
N GLN A 25 11.20 23.51 12.60
CA GLN A 25 11.04 23.01 13.97
C GLN A 25 11.05 21.47 14.05
N PHE A 26 10.81 20.76 12.94
CA PHE A 26 10.81 19.29 12.87
C PHE A 26 12.11 18.71 12.29
N ARG A 27 13.22 19.46 12.29
CA ARG A 27 14.54 18.98 11.79
C ARG A 27 15.11 17.78 12.55
N TRP A 28 14.58 17.48 13.71
CA TRP A 28 14.94 16.31 14.49
C TRP A 28 14.34 15.01 13.93
N ILE A 29 13.37 15.09 13.03
CA ILE A 29 12.78 13.91 12.37
C ILE A 29 13.79 13.35 11.37
N THR A 30 13.97 12.04 11.40
CA THR A 30 14.79 11.31 10.43
C THR A 30 13.87 10.57 9.46
N PHE A 31 14.11 10.72 8.17
CA PHE A 31 13.44 9.94 7.12
C PHE A 31 14.27 8.72 6.75
N ARG A 32 13.60 7.58 6.60
CA ARG A 32 14.17 6.34 6.08
C ARG A 32 13.54 6.00 4.75
N ASP A 33 14.34 6.02 3.69
CA ASP A 33 13.93 5.57 2.36
C ASP A 33 13.88 4.04 2.36
N MET A 34 12.70 3.49 2.04
CA MET A 34 12.41 2.06 2.13
C MET A 34 12.77 1.29 0.86
N ARG A 35 13.47 1.91 -0.08
CA ARG A 35 13.88 1.27 -1.33
C ARG A 35 15.23 0.58 -1.20
N GLY A 36 15.35 -0.60 -1.82
CA GLY A 36 16.63 -1.30 -1.95
C GLY A 36 17.19 -1.87 -0.66
N ILE A 37 16.40 -1.98 0.39
CA ILE A 37 16.74 -2.62 1.65
C ILE A 37 16.25 -4.08 1.66
N ASN A 38 16.87 -4.94 2.45
CA ASN A 38 16.41 -6.31 2.61
C ASN A 38 15.15 -6.39 3.50
N GLN A 39 14.50 -7.56 3.53
CA GLN A 39 13.23 -7.74 4.23
C GLN A 39 13.36 -7.59 5.76
N GLU A 40 14.49 -7.98 6.34
CA GLU A 40 14.75 -7.86 7.78
C GLU A 40 14.87 -6.38 8.18
N GLU A 41 15.74 -5.63 7.51
CA GLU A 41 15.87 -4.17 7.70
C GLU A 41 14.56 -3.44 7.44
N PHE A 42 13.79 -3.87 6.42
CA PHE A 42 12.50 -3.30 6.09
C PHE A 42 11.53 -3.43 7.26
N SER A 43 11.42 -4.61 7.85
CA SER A 43 10.54 -4.86 9.00
C SER A 43 10.97 -4.10 10.25
N GLU A 44 12.29 -3.96 10.49
CA GLU A 44 12.83 -3.17 11.60
C GLU A 44 12.49 -1.68 11.44
N TYR A 45 12.71 -1.12 10.25
CA TYR A 45 12.44 0.28 9.99
C TYR A 45 10.96 0.62 10.09
N LEU A 46 10.06 -0.30 9.71
CA LEU A 46 8.62 -0.09 9.91
C LEU A 46 8.25 -0.09 11.39
N ARG A 47 8.80 -0.99 12.18
CA ARG A 47 8.54 -1.02 13.64
C ARG A 47 9.04 0.21 14.37
N ASP A 48 10.16 0.79 13.91
CA ASP A 48 10.77 1.97 14.50
C ASP A 48 10.11 3.28 14.02
N ALA A 49 9.35 3.22 12.94
CA ALA A 49 8.69 4.39 12.39
C ALA A 49 7.39 4.71 13.16
N PHE A 50 7.17 5.98 13.51
CA PHE A 50 5.90 6.43 14.08
C PHE A 50 4.85 6.74 13.01
N VAL A 51 5.27 6.90 11.74
CA VAL A 51 4.41 7.07 10.57
C VAL A 51 5.14 6.67 9.30
N SER A 52 4.41 6.16 8.34
CA SER A 52 4.87 5.82 6.99
C SER A 52 4.31 6.79 5.95
N VAL A 53 5.13 7.22 5.01
CA VAL A 53 4.71 8.05 3.86
C VAL A 53 4.77 7.22 2.58
N TRP A 54 3.67 7.17 1.84
CA TRP A 54 3.56 6.43 0.59
C TRP A 54 3.06 7.30 -0.57
N VAL A 55 3.83 7.33 -1.67
CA VAL A 55 3.45 8.01 -2.91
C VAL A 55 3.81 7.14 -4.11
N ASP A 56 2.81 6.50 -4.68
CA ASP A 56 2.94 5.69 -5.90
C ASP A 56 1.64 5.76 -6.71
N ASP A 57 1.66 6.46 -7.83
CA ASP A 57 0.49 6.67 -8.70
C ASP A 57 0.08 5.42 -9.49
N THR A 58 0.97 4.44 -9.62
CA THR A 58 0.78 3.28 -10.49
C THR A 58 0.54 1.97 -9.74
N SER A 59 0.74 1.95 -8.43
CA SER A 59 0.52 0.76 -7.61
C SER A 59 -0.97 0.53 -7.38
N GLY A 60 -1.54 -0.49 -8.02
CA GLY A 60 -2.95 -0.86 -7.84
C GLY A 60 -3.23 -1.66 -6.56
N PHE A 61 -2.21 -2.21 -5.89
CA PHE A 61 -2.37 -3.03 -4.67
C PHE A 61 -1.83 -2.35 -3.41
N GLY A 62 -0.62 -1.77 -3.47
CA GLY A 62 0.01 -1.07 -2.35
C GLY A 62 0.51 -2.02 -1.25
N THR A 63 1.53 -2.83 -1.54
CA THR A 63 2.15 -3.72 -0.53
C THR A 63 2.76 -2.94 0.62
N TYR A 64 3.52 -1.88 0.33
CA TYR A 64 4.18 -1.07 1.35
C TYR A 64 3.22 -0.50 2.41
N PRO A 65 2.10 0.16 2.07
CA PRO A 65 1.16 0.62 3.08
C PRO A 65 0.53 -0.53 3.88
N LEU A 66 0.25 -1.69 3.28
CA LEU A 66 -0.27 -2.85 4.01
C LEU A 66 0.76 -3.42 4.99
N GLU A 67 2.04 -3.49 4.63
CA GLU A 67 3.13 -3.91 5.51
C GLU A 67 3.34 -2.91 6.66
N SER A 68 3.20 -1.60 6.39
CA SER A 68 3.22 -0.57 7.43
C SER A 68 2.09 -0.74 8.43
N MET A 69 0.87 -0.94 7.95
CA MET A 69 -0.31 -1.20 8.78
C MET A 69 -0.16 -2.50 9.59
N ALA A 70 0.42 -3.56 8.99
CA ALA A 70 0.71 -4.82 9.67
C ALA A 70 1.70 -4.64 10.83
N SER A 71 2.61 -3.68 10.70
CA SER A 71 3.57 -3.27 11.75
C SER A 71 2.99 -2.28 12.75
N ARG A 72 1.67 -1.99 12.71
CA ARG A 72 0.99 -0.94 13.48
C ARG A 72 1.56 0.46 13.25
N THR A 73 2.08 0.73 12.05
CA THR A 73 2.58 2.04 11.67
C THR A 73 1.54 2.73 10.79
N PRO A 74 0.98 3.88 11.22
CA PRO A 74 0.01 4.64 10.43
C PRO A 74 0.59 5.08 9.09
N VAL A 75 -0.28 5.19 8.09
CA VAL A 75 0.13 5.58 6.74
C VAL A 75 -0.47 6.91 6.35
N ILE A 76 0.39 7.80 5.86
CA ILE A 76 0.00 8.99 5.10
C ILE A 76 0.33 8.73 3.64
N GLY A 77 -0.64 8.84 2.75
CA GLY A 77 -0.39 8.50 1.36
C GLY A 77 -1.20 9.29 0.34
N LYS A 78 -0.67 9.31 -0.89
CA LYS A 78 -1.44 9.75 -2.04
C LYS A 78 -2.30 8.60 -2.53
N VAL A 79 -3.58 8.89 -2.82
CA VAL A 79 -4.46 7.93 -3.50
C VAL A 79 -3.91 7.67 -4.91
N PRO A 80 -3.56 6.42 -5.27
CA PRO A 80 -3.06 6.12 -6.61
C PRO A 80 -4.17 6.24 -7.67
N ASN A 81 -3.79 6.24 -8.95
CA ASN A 81 -4.74 6.33 -10.06
C ASN A 81 -5.75 5.16 -10.06
N MET A 82 -5.31 3.98 -9.63
CA MET A 82 -6.18 2.84 -9.34
C MET A 82 -6.24 2.66 -7.83
N LYS A 83 -7.26 3.28 -7.20
CA LYS A 83 -7.46 3.18 -5.75
C LYS A 83 -7.68 1.71 -5.36
N PRO A 84 -6.86 1.14 -4.46
CA PRO A 84 -7.10 -0.20 -3.93
C PRO A 84 -8.42 -0.30 -3.16
N ASP A 85 -9.13 -1.41 -3.27
CA ASP A 85 -10.41 -1.64 -2.58
C ASP A 85 -10.29 -1.60 -1.05
N TRP A 86 -9.10 -1.92 -0.51
CA TRP A 86 -8.86 -1.89 0.93
C TRP A 86 -8.64 -0.47 1.49
N MET A 87 -8.37 0.53 0.64
CA MET A 87 -8.05 1.90 1.05
C MET A 87 -9.31 2.65 1.51
N ASP A 88 -9.30 3.05 2.77
CA ASP A 88 -10.43 3.64 3.48
C ASP A 88 -9.94 4.82 4.35
N GLU A 89 -10.80 5.80 4.62
CA GLU A 89 -10.48 6.97 5.46
C GLU A 89 -10.18 6.62 6.92
N LYS A 90 -10.53 5.40 7.36
CA LYS A 90 -10.30 4.94 8.73
C LYS A 90 -8.93 4.27 8.91
N ASN A 91 -8.34 3.75 7.83
CA ASN A 91 -7.11 2.96 7.90
C ASN A 91 -5.85 3.72 7.47
N GLY A 92 -5.97 5.00 7.15
CA GLY A 92 -4.85 5.85 6.76
C GLY A 92 -5.28 7.29 6.53
N VAL A 93 -4.31 8.17 6.37
CA VAL A 93 -4.52 9.58 6.02
C VAL A 93 -4.23 9.76 4.53
N TRP A 94 -5.27 9.87 3.70
CA TRP A 94 -5.17 9.82 2.25
C TRP A 94 -5.44 11.18 1.62
N THR A 95 -4.65 11.52 0.59
CA THR A 95 -4.86 12.73 -0.23
C THR A 95 -4.76 12.40 -1.71
N TYR A 96 -5.48 13.14 -2.55
CA TYR A 96 -5.37 13.04 -4.01
C TYR A 96 -4.19 13.85 -4.56
N GLU A 97 -3.70 14.83 -3.78
CA GLU A 97 -2.66 15.77 -4.20
C GLU A 97 -1.33 15.49 -3.49
N ALA A 98 -0.30 15.07 -4.25
CA ALA A 98 1.02 14.79 -3.69
C ALA A 98 1.65 15.99 -2.95
N ASN A 99 1.31 17.21 -3.36
CA ASN A 99 1.82 18.42 -2.73
C ASN A 99 1.31 18.63 -1.30
N ASN A 100 0.18 18.01 -0.94
CA ASN A 100 -0.40 18.10 0.41
C ASN A 100 0.29 17.17 1.41
N ILE A 101 1.03 16.16 0.95
CA ILE A 101 1.71 15.17 1.82
C ILE A 101 2.57 15.85 2.89
N VAL A 102 3.29 16.89 2.52
CA VAL A 102 4.21 17.60 3.43
C VAL A 102 3.46 18.30 4.56
N ASP A 103 2.33 18.93 4.25
CA ASP A 103 1.50 19.62 5.23
C ASP A 103 0.77 18.64 6.14
N ILE A 104 0.20 17.58 5.57
CA ILE A 104 -0.45 16.50 6.30
C ILE A 104 0.54 15.81 7.23
N LEU A 105 1.77 15.56 6.78
CA LEU A 105 2.81 14.97 7.63
C LEU A 105 3.16 15.89 8.81
N ALA A 106 3.27 17.19 8.57
CA ALA A 106 3.58 18.15 9.65
C ALA A 106 2.44 18.23 10.68
N GLU A 107 1.19 18.23 10.23
CA GLU A 107 0.02 18.16 11.11
C GLU A 107 -0.01 16.84 11.89
N PHE A 108 0.28 15.72 11.23
CA PHE A 108 0.37 14.41 11.89
C PHE A 108 1.45 14.39 12.98
N VAL A 109 2.64 14.94 12.68
CA VAL A 109 3.74 15.06 13.66
C VAL A 109 3.30 15.88 14.87
N GLN A 110 2.62 17.00 14.64
CA GLN A 110 2.13 17.84 15.72
C GLN A 110 1.12 17.09 16.61
N ASN A 111 0.14 16.44 15.99
CA ASN A 111 -0.85 15.64 16.72
C ASN A 111 -0.21 14.47 17.47
N TRP A 112 0.82 13.83 16.89
CA TRP A 112 1.56 12.76 17.55
C TRP A 112 2.32 13.26 18.80
N LEU A 113 2.94 14.44 18.73
CA LEU A 113 3.62 15.06 19.87
C LEU A 113 2.65 15.44 21.00
N GLU A 114 1.40 15.73 20.67
CA GLU A 114 0.34 16.10 21.61
C GLU A 114 -0.48 14.92 22.10
N ASP A 115 -0.11 13.68 21.72
CA ASP A 115 -0.85 12.43 22.02
C ASP A 115 -2.30 12.46 21.52
N ASN A 116 -2.53 13.13 20.40
CA ASN A 116 -3.85 13.33 19.78
C ASN A 116 -4.14 12.39 18.60
N ILE A 117 -3.28 11.40 18.35
CA ILE A 117 -3.54 10.40 17.29
C ILE A 117 -4.52 9.36 17.83
N SER A 118 -5.61 9.16 17.12
CA SER A 118 -6.62 8.18 17.51
C SER A 118 -6.11 6.74 17.41
N ASP A 119 -6.27 5.94 18.47
CA ASP A 119 -6.00 4.50 18.46
C ASP A 119 -6.75 3.77 17.34
N GLN A 120 -7.92 4.28 16.95
CA GLN A 120 -8.72 3.72 15.87
C GLN A 120 -7.94 3.66 14.55
N LEU A 121 -7.07 4.63 14.26
CA LEU A 121 -6.25 4.64 13.05
C LEU A 121 -5.31 3.42 12.99
N TYR A 122 -4.67 3.11 14.12
CA TYR A 122 -3.78 1.95 14.25
C TYR A 122 -4.54 0.63 14.15
N ASP A 123 -5.69 0.53 14.79
CA ASP A 123 -6.48 -0.70 14.87
C ASP A 123 -7.16 -1.00 13.52
N GLU A 124 -7.73 -0.02 12.83
CA GLU A 124 -8.32 -0.21 11.50
C GLU A 124 -7.25 -0.48 10.44
N GLY A 125 -6.05 0.11 10.57
CA GLY A 125 -4.90 -0.23 9.73
C GLY A 125 -4.52 -1.70 9.89
N LEU A 126 -4.27 -2.16 11.13
CA LEU A 126 -3.92 -3.55 11.42
C LEU A 126 -5.01 -4.54 10.95
N LYS A 127 -6.28 -4.23 11.20
CA LYS A 127 -7.42 -5.01 10.76
C LYS A 127 -7.49 -5.12 9.23
N THR A 128 -7.16 -4.04 8.53
CA THR A 128 -7.07 -4.04 7.06
C THR A 128 -5.97 -4.95 6.58
N ALA A 129 -4.74 -4.79 7.10
CA ALA A 129 -3.58 -5.61 6.72
C ALA A 129 -3.80 -7.10 7.02
N SER A 130 -4.44 -7.44 8.16
CA SER A 130 -4.71 -8.82 8.56
C SER A 130 -5.52 -9.62 7.55
N LYS A 131 -6.32 -8.97 6.72
CA LYS A 131 -7.07 -9.64 5.64
C LYS A 131 -6.17 -10.25 4.56
N PHE A 132 -4.92 -9.75 4.44
CA PHE A 132 -3.94 -10.13 3.43
C PHE A 132 -2.77 -10.94 4.00
N MET A 133 -2.73 -11.18 5.31
CA MET A 133 -1.66 -11.92 5.99
C MET A 133 -1.92 -13.43 6.07
N ASP A 134 -3.11 -13.90 5.72
CA ASP A 134 -3.49 -15.31 5.73
C ASP A 134 -2.96 -16.00 4.48
N GLU A 135 -1.80 -16.67 4.62
CA GLU A 135 -1.11 -17.35 3.53
C GLU A 135 -1.93 -18.52 2.97
N ASP A 136 -2.63 -19.25 3.82
CA ASP A 136 -3.44 -20.41 3.38
C ASP A 136 -4.66 -19.95 2.60
N LYS A 137 -5.31 -18.89 3.06
CA LYS A 137 -6.40 -18.25 2.32
C LYS A 137 -5.92 -17.69 0.98
N PHE A 138 -4.76 -17.06 0.95
CA PHE A 138 -4.17 -16.55 -0.30
C PHE A 138 -3.91 -17.69 -1.28
N LYS A 139 -3.24 -18.77 -0.84
CA LYS A 139 -2.97 -19.96 -1.67
C LYS A 139 -4.26 -20.58 -2.17
N GLY A 140 -5.29 -20.69 -1.32
CA GLY A 140 -6.60 -21.20 -1.70
C GLY A 140 -7.26 -20.36 -2.79
N THR A 141 -7.29 -19.05 -2.63
CA THR A 141 -7.84 -18.10 -3.63
C THR A 141 -7.11 -18.17 -4.95
N VAL A 142 -5.77 -18.24 -4.93
CA VAL A 142 -4.95 -18.38 -6.15
C VAL A 142 -5.26 -19.69 -6.86
N ALA A 143 -5.28 -20.81 -6.13
CA ALA A 143 -5.59 -22.12 -6.69
C ALA A 143 -6.98 -22.16 -7.34
N GLU A 144 -8.00 -21.64 -6.66
CA GLU A 144 -9.36 -21.53 -7.17
C GLU A 144 -9.46 -20.68 -8.43
N THR A 145 -8.79 -19.52 -8.44
CA THR A 145 -8.76 -18.60 -9.58
C THR A 145 -8.15 -19.29 -10.81
N PHE A 146 -7.02 -19.98 -10.63
CA PHE A 146 -6.37 -20.71 -11.73
C PHE A 146 -7.25 -21.88 -12.21
N GLN A 147 -7.88 -22.63 -11.31
CA GLN A 147 -8.76 -23.71 -11.69
C GLN A 147 -9.97 -23.21 -12.50
N ASN A 148 -10.58 -22.12 -12.07
CA ASN A 148 -11.68 -21.49 -12.81
C ASN A 148 -11.24 -21.01 -14.21
N TYR A 149 -10.04 -20.41 -14.32
CA TYR A 149 -9.49 -19.99 -15.61
C TYR A 149 -9.27 -21.20 -16.55
N ILE A 150 -8.71 -22.30 -16.03
CA ILE A 150 -8.50 -23.55 -16.79
C ILE A 150 -9.85 -24.13 -17.26
N ASN A 151 -10.84 -24.19 -16.38
CA ASN A 151 -12.16 -24.71 -16.70
C ASN A 151 -12.83 -23.92 -17.84
N VAL A 152 -12.83 -22.59 -17.76
CA VAL A 152 -13.37 -21.71 -18.82
C VAL A 152 -12.64 -21.92 -20.14
N ARG A 153 -11.33 -22.14 -20.11
CA ARG A 153 -10.54 -22.41 -21.33
C ARG A 153 -10.87 -23.76 -21.94
N LEU A 154 -11.06 -24.80 -21.12
CA LEU A 154 -11.44 -26.13 -21.59
C LEU A 154 -12.83 -26.13 -22.21
N GLU A 155 -13.81 -25.49 -21.56
CA GLU A 155 -15.17 -25.36 -22.08
C GLU A 155 -15.20 -24.66 -23.45
N ASN A 156 -14.44 -23.56 -23.58
CA ASN A 156 -14.32 -22.84 -24.85
C ASN A 156 -13.69 -23.70 -25.94
N PHE A 157 -12.67 -24.49 -25.60
CA PHE A 157 -12.00 -25.40 -26.56
C PHE A 157 -12.93 -26.53 -27.00
N GLU A 158 -13.65 -27.17 -26.07
CA GLU A 158 -14.65 -28.19 -26.38
C GLU A 158 -15.78 -27.64 -27.26
N GLY A 159 -16.23 -26.42 -26.99
CA GLY A 159 -17.23 -25.72 -27.80
C GLY A 159 -16.74 -25.48 -29.27
N GLN A 160 -15.47 -25.15 -29.44
CA GLN A 160 -14.86 -24.99 -30.77
C GLN A 160 -14.72 -26.31 -31.51
N LEU A 161 -14.27 -27.39 -30.83
CA LEU A 161 -14.16 -28.73 -31.40
C LEU A 161 -15.52 -29.28 -31.86
N ASN A 162 -16.59 -29.05 -31.09
CA ASN A 162 -17.91 -29.50 -31.45
C ASN A 162 -18.46 -28.76 -32.68
N LYS A 163 -18.15 -27.47 -32.88
CA LYS A 163 -18.49 -26.71 -34.08
C LYS A 163 -17.80 -27.27 -35.35
N LEU A 164 -16.50 -27.57 -35.25
CA LEU A 164 -15.73 -28.16 -36.35
C LEU A 164 -16.25 -29.55 -36.75
N LYS A 165 -16.67 -30.38 -35.81
CA LYS A 165 -17.25 -31.69 -36.08
C LYS A 165 -18.60 -31.63 -36.80
N VAL A 166 -19.37 -30.55 -36.58
CA VAL A 166 -20.67 -30.37 -37.30
C VAL A 166 -20.47 -29.92 -38.72
N GLU A 167 -19.44 -29.13 -39.01
CA GLU A 167 -19.11 -28.66 -40.37
C GLU A 167 -18.49 -29.77 -41.27
N GLU A 168 -17.95 -30.86 -40.71
CA GLU A 168 -17.44 -32.01 -41.47
C GLU A 168 -18.52 -33.03 -41.86
N VAL A 169 -19.77 -32.87 -41.42
CA VAL A 169 -20.87 -33.83 -41.60
C VAL A 169 -21.92 -33.30 -42.59
N GLU A 170 -21.80 -32.08 -43.11
CA GLU A 170 -22.61 -31.50 -44.20
C GLU A 170 -21.84 -31.59 -45.53
#